data_13c19c80fe7bda260545f7e665c0c3af
#
_entry.id   13c19c80fe7bda260545f7e665c0c3af
#
_cell.length_a   1.000
_cell.length_b   1.000
_cell.length_c   1.000
_cell.angle_alpha   90.00
_cell.angle_beta   90.00
_cell.angle_gamma   90.00
#
_symmetry.space_group_name_H-M   'P 1'
#
loop_
_entity.id
_entity.type
_entity.pdbx_description
1 polymer ?
#
loop_
_entity_poly.entity_id
_entity_poly.type
_entity_poly.pdbx_seq_one_letter_code
_entity_poly.pdbx_strand_id
1 'polypeptide(L)'
;MIAEADDFSVDQPVWQGPLYAVLAYGTWGLLPVYWKLFVGISALEVLVHRILWSVVFLLIVVSLRRRLFELILLIKNPKQLLLMLTTSLLLGANWLIYIWAVNEGWILETSLGYFINPLVNVMLGMLVFRERFNLWQSLALLLAFCGVLNYLYGFGELPWIALGLAGTFSVYGVLRKIADVGPLIGLTMETLILVPAALLPVSYTHLTL
;
A
#
# COMPACT_ATOMS: atom_id res chain seq x y z
N MET A 1 -2.15 6.48 31.01
CA MET A 1 -0.74 6.07 30.96
C MET A 1 -0.61 5.35 29.62
N ILE A 2 -0.29 6.12 28.58
CA ILE A 2 -0.10 5.65 27.20
C ILE A 2 1.29 5.03 27.22
N ALA A 3 1.35 3.72 26.90
CA ALA A 3 2.60 2.99 26.85
C ALA A 3 3.52 3.65 25.82
N GLU A 4 4.77 3.81 26.23
CA GLU A 4 5.92 4.25 25.49
C GLU A 4 5.80 3.84 24.02
N ALA A 5 5.78 4.85 23.15
CA ALA A 5 6.20 4.67 21.77
C ALA A 5 7.56 3.98 21.85
N ASP A 6 7.68 2.81 21.20
CA ASP A 6 8.93 2.07 21.10
C ASP A 6 10.05 3.06 20.85
N ASP A 7 10.91 3.18 21.83
CA ASP A 7 12.13 3.97 21.81
C ASP A 7 13.09 3.35 20.76
N PHE A 8 12.81 3.60 19.49
CA PHE A 8 13.73 3.35 18.38
C PHE A 8 14.82 4.42 18.29
N SER A 9 15.00 5.22 19.33
CA SER A 9 16.09 6.18 19.48
C SER A 9 17.39 5.56 20.04
N VAL A 10 17.60 4.27 19.86
CA VAL A 10 18.95 3.70 19.96
C VAL A 10 19.67 4.03 18.66
N ASP A 11 20.80 4.71 18.70
CA ASP A 11 21.72 5.08 17.62
C ASP A 11 21.76 4.06 16.46
N GLN A 12 20.73 4.06 15.64
CA GLN A 12 20.72 3.21 14.45
C GLN A 12 21.69 3.82 13.46
N PRO A 13 22.68 3.05 12.98
CA PRO A 13 23.64 3.57 12.05
C PRO A 13 22.94 4.12 10.80
N VAL A 14 23.31 5.31 10.37
CA VAL A 14 22.68 6.12 9.29
C VAL A 14 22.46 5.32 8.00
N TRP A 15 23.23 4.25 7.77
CA TRP A 15 23.11 3.38 6.59
C TRP A 15 21.95 2.36 6.66
N GLN A 16 21.36 2.10 7.82
CA GLN A 16 20.28 1.09 7.94
C GLN A 16 19.01 1.51 7.21
N GLY A 17 18.62 2.78 7.30
CA GLY A 17 17.45 3.29 6.57
C GLY A 17 17.57 3.10 5.05
N PRO A 18 18.64 3.57 4.41
CA PRO A 18 18.92 3.29 3.00
C PRO A 18 18.97 1.79 2.66
N LEU A 19 19.57 0.96 3.49
CA LEU A 19 19.62 -0.49 3.26
C LEU A 19 18.22 -1.10 3.27
N TYR A 20 17.39 -0.79 4.24
CA TYR A 20 16.01 -1.28 4.29
C TYR A 20 15.19 -0.80 3.10
N ALA A 21 15.40 0.43 2.65
CA ALA A 21 14.76 0.96 1.45
C ALA A 21 15.17 0.15 0.20
N VAL A 22 16.46 -0.09 0.01
CA VAL A 22 16.97 -0.90 -1.12
C VAL A 22 16.40 -2.31 -1.10
N LEU A 23 16.38 -2.96 0.07
CA LEU A 23 15.81 -4.31 0.21
C LEU A 23 14.30 -4.32 -0.07
N ALA A 24 13.56 -3.34 0.42
CA ALA A 24 12.11 -3.23 0.20
C ALA A 24 11.78 -3.00 -1.28
N TYR A 25 12.42 -2.00 -1.90
CA TYR A 25 12.18 -1.68 -3.32
C TYR A 25 12.71 -2.76 -4.26
N GLY A 26 13.84 -3.40 -3.92
CA GLY A 26 14.36 -4.55 -4.66
C GLY A 26 13.39 -5.74 -4.64
N THR A 27 12.82 -6.05 -3.47
CA THR A 27 11.80 -7.09 -3.33
C THR A 27 10.55 -6.71 -4.13
N TRP A 28 10.09 -5.47 -4.05
CA TRP A 28 8.94 -4.99 -4.84
C TRP A 28 9.19 -5.05 -6.34
N GLY A 29 10.41 -4.78 -6.80
CA GLY A 29 10.77 -4.89 -8.21
C GLY A 29 10.68 -6.33 -8.76
N LEU A 30 10.76 -7.35 -7.90
CA LEU A 30 10.61 -8.75 -8.27
C LEU A 30 9.14 -9.22 -8.25
N LEU A 31 8.22 -8.49 -7.61
CA LEU A 31 6.80 -8.88 -7.53
C LEU A 31 6.12 -9.11 -8.88
N PRO A 32 6.36 -8.36 -9.96
CA PRO A 32 5.77 -8.65 -11.26
C PRO A 32 6.11 -10.06 -11.78
N VAL A 33 7.34 -10.54 -11.51
CA VAL A 33 7.76 -11.91 -11.88
C VAL A 33 6.94 -12.94 -11.09
N TYR A 34 6.76 -12.71 -9.80
CA TYR A 34 5.94 -13.56 -8.95
C TYR A 34 4.48 -13.58 -9.41
N TRP A 35 3.87 -12.43 -9.72
CA TRP A 35 2.49 -12.36 -10.17
C TRP A 35 2.27 -13.01 -11.53
N LYS A 36 3.27 -13.02 -12.42
CA LYS A 36 3.19 -13.73 -13.69
C LYS A 36 3.04 -15.24 -13.57
N LEU A 37 3.39 -15.83 -12.43
CA LEU A 37 3.16 -17.26 -12.17
C LEU A 37 1.66 -17.58 -12.05
N PHE A 38 0.81 -16.58 -11.82
CA PHE A 38 -0.64 -16.70 -11.69
C PHE A 38 -1.40 -16.25 -12.93
N VAL A 39 -0.73 -16.15 -14.08
CA VAL A 39 -1.40 -15.86 -15.37
C VAL A 39 -2.41 -16.96 -15.66
N GLY A 40 -3.66 -16.57 -15.98
CA GLY A 40 -4.77 -17.49 -16.17
C GLY A 40 -5.65 -17.70 -14.94
N ILE A 41 -5.24 -17.20 -13.78
CA ILE A 41 -6.07 -17.17 -12.56
C ILE A 41 -6.69 -15.76 -12.46
N SER A 42 -7.96 -15.69 -12.10
CA SER A 42 -8.65 -14.40 -11.92
C SER A 42 -7.91 -13.53 -10.89
N ALA A 43 -7.71 -12.24 -11.22
CA ALA A 43 -7.07 -11.28 -10.32
C ALA A 43 -7.80 -11.19 -8.96
N LEU A 44 -9.13 -11.34 -8.97
CA LEU A 44 -9.94 -11.36 -7.76
C LEU A 44 -9.62 -12.58 -6.89
N GLU A 45 -9.47 -13.75 -7.48
CA GLU A 45 -9.14 -14.99 -6.76
C GLU A 45 -7.75 -14.90 -6.13
N VAL A 46 -6.77 -14.41 -6.88
CA VAL A 46 -5.42 -14.14 -6.35
C VAL A 46 -5.46 -13.16 -5.18
N LEU A 47 -6.25 -12.09 -5.30
CA LEU A 47 -6.43 -11.10 -4.23
C LEU A 47 -7.06 -11.71 -2.98
N VAL A 48 -8.09 -12.53 -3.14
CA VAL A 48 -8.77 -13.23 -2.03
C VAL A 48 -7.78 -14.10 -1.25
N HIS A 49 -7.05 -14.96 -1.94
CA HIS A 49 -6.03 -15.79 -1.30
C HIS A 49 -4.95 -14.96 -0.62
N ARG A 50 -4.50 -13.88 -1.24
CA ARG A 50 -3.55 -12.93 -0.65
C ARG A 50 -4.08 -12.34 0.67
N ILE A 51 -5.34 -11.89 0.72
CA ILE A 51 -5.95 -11.33 1.93
C ILE A 51 -6.02 -12.39 3.02
N LEU A 52 -6.55 -13.58 2.73
CA LEU A 52 -6.73 -14.64 3.70
C LEU A 52 -5.40 -15.11 4.31
N TRP A 53 -4.39 -15.38 3.49
CA TRP A 53 -3.07 -15.79 3.99
C TRP A 53 -2.35 -14.66 4.72
N SER A 54 -2.53 -13.41 4.29
CA SER A 54 -1.98 -12.25 5.00
C SER A 54 -2.57 -12.12 6.39
N VAL A 55 -3.88 -12.30 6.56
CA VAL A 55 -4.53 -12.27 7.89
C VAL A 55 -3.98 -13.36 8.81
N VAL A 56 -3.87 -14.60 8.32
CA VAL A 56 -3.32 -15.71 9.12
C VAL A 56 -1.90 -15.36 9.58
N PHE A 57 -1.04 -14.95 8.65
CA PHE A 57 0.34 -14.59 8.96
C PHE A 57 0.42 -13.41 9.95
N LEU A 58 -0.32 -12.33 9.69
CA LEU A 58 -0.28 -11.14 10.53
C LEU A 58 -0.83 -11.41 11.94
N LEU A 59 -1.90 -12.21 12.07
CA LEU A 59 -2.42 -12.59 13.38
C LEU A 59 -1.41 -13.42 14.17
N ILE A 60 -0.67 -14.32 13.53
CA ILE A 60 0.42 -15.05 14.18
C ILE A 60 1.48 -14.07 14.67
N VAL A 61 1.94 -13.15 13.82
CA VAL A 61 2.98 -12.17 14.18
C VAL A 61 2.51 -11.26 15.33
N VAL A 62 1.29 -10.72 15.26
CA VAL A 62 0.72 -9.86 16.31
C VAL A 62 0.56 -10.62 17.63
N SER A 63 0.15 -11.90 17.56
CA SER A 63 0.03 -12.77 18.74
C SER A 63 1.40 -13.03 19.39
N LEU A 64 2.40 -13.40 18.58
CA LEU A 64 3.78 -13.60 19.08
C LEU A 64 4.37 -12.33 19.69
N ARG A 65 4.03 -11.15 19.13
CA ARG A 65 4.41 -9.83 19.67
C ARG A 65 3.56 -9.40 20.86
N ARG A 66 2.56 -10.21 21.29
CA ARG A 66 1.63 -9.91 22.39
C ARG A 66 0.85 -8.59 22.24
N ARG A 67 0.59 -8.18 20.99
CA ARG A 67 -0.05 -6.89 20.67
C ARG A 67 -1.53 -7.01 20.26
N LEU A 68 -2.19 -8.15 20.50
CA LEU A 68 -3.62 -8.37 20.16
C LEU A 68 -4.55 -7.34 20.82
N PHE A 69 -4.18 -6.85 22.02
CA PHE A 69 -4.96 -5.85 22.73
C PHE A 69 -5.08 -4.53 21.96
N GLU A 70 -4.08 -4.17 21.19
CA GLU A 70 -4.11 -2.94 20.35
C GLU A 70 -5.18 -3.02 19.25
N LEU A 71 -5.40 -4.20 18.65
CA LEU A 71 -6.50 -4.41 17.70
C LEU A 71 -7.87 -4.17 18.35
N ILE A 72 -8.04 -4.67 19.58
CA ILE A 72 -9.28 -4.48 20.33
C ILE A 72 -9.52 -2.99 20.64
N LEU A 73 -8.48 -2.24 20.97
CA LEU A 73 -8.57 -0.80 21.21
C LEU A 73 -8.99 -0.03 19.95
N LEU A 74 -8.47 -0.42 18.78
CA LEU A 74 -8.87 0.19 17.50
C LEU A 74 -10.36 -0.02 17.20
N ILE A 75 -10.86 -1.23 17.42
CA ILE A 75 -12.28 -1.56 17.18
C ILE A 75 -13.19 -0.73 18.10
N LYS A 76 -12.77 -0.44 19.34
CA LYS A 76 -13.54 0.36 20.28
C LYS A 76 -13.57 1.85 19.96
N ASN A 77 -12.69 2.34 19.10
CA ASN A 77 -12.66 3.74 18.68
C ASN A 77 -13.34 3.91 17.31
N PRO A 78 -14.57 4.43 17.23
CA PRO A 78 -15.32 4.49 15.98
C PRO A 78 -14.67 5.39 14.93
N LYS A 79 -13.94 6.44 15.35
CA LYS A 79 -13.22 7.32 14.41
C LYS A 79 -12.04 6.59 13.77
N GLN A 80 -11.25 5.87 14.57
CA GLN A 80 -10.14 5.06 14.05
C GLN A 80 -10.65 3.90 13.20
N LEU A 81 -11.74 3.25 13.60
CA LEU A 81 -12.35 2.17 12.82
C LEU A 81 -12.82 2.65 11.44
N LEU A 82 -13.50 3.81 11.37
CA LEU A 82 -13.91 4.41 10.10
C LEU A 82 -12.70 4.74 9.21
N LEU A 83 -11.64 5.26 9.80
CA LEU A 83 -10.42 5.57 9.08
C LEU A 83 -9.75 4.28 8.55
N MET A 84 -9.68 3.22 9.38
CA MET A 84 -9.18 1.91 8.96
C MET A 84 -10.05 1.27 7.87
N LEU A 85 -11.36 1.44 7.92
CA LEU A 85 -12.27 0.99 6.86
C LEU A 85 -11.95 1.68 5.54
N THR A 86 -11.77 3.00 5.55
CA THR A 86 -11.44 3.77 4.35
C THR A 86 -10.07 3.35 3.79
N THR A 87 -9.05 3.21 4.66
CA THR A 87 -7.71 2.77 4.22
C THR A 87 -7.73 1.34 3.71
N SER A 88 -8.53 0.44 4.29
CA SER A 88 -8.71 -0.94 3.81
C SER A 88 -9.27 -0.98 2.39
N LEU A 89 -10.31 -0.19 2.11
CA LEU A 89 -10.92 -0.13 0.78
C LEU A 89 -9.95 0.41 -0.27
N LEU A 90 -9.20 1.48 0.07
CA LEU A 90 -8.18 2.03 -0.82
C LEU A 90 -7.06 1.02 -1.10
N LEU A 91 -6.60 0.34 -0.06
CA LEU A 91 -5.55 -0.67 -0.17
C LEU A 91 -6.01 -1.88 -0.99
N GLY A 92 -7.22 -2.38 -0.72
CA GLY A 92 -7.82 -3.49 -1.47
C GLY A 92 -8.02 -3.15 -2.95
N ALA A 93 -8.55 -1.95 -3.24
CA ALA A 93 -8.69 -1.45 -4.60
C ALA A 93 -7.33 -1.32 -5.32
N ASN A 94 -6.34 -0.74 -4.64
CA ASN A 94 -4.99 -0.63 -5.18
C ASN A 94 -4.38 -2.01 -5.51
N TRP A 95 -4.51 -2.97 -4.62
CA TRP A 95 -4.02 -4.33 -4.85
C TRP A 95 -4.73 -5.01 -6.01
N LEU A 96 -6.05 -4.84 -6.12
CA LEU A 96 -6.84 -5.40 -7.22
C LEU A 96 -6.42 -4.81 -8.57
N ILE A 97 -6.31 -3.48 -8.66
CA ILE A 97 -5.85 -2.79 -9.87
C ILE A 97 -4.46 -3.31 -10.28
N TYR A 98 -3.55 -3.44 -9.32
CA TYR A 98 -2.19 -3.89 -9.59
C TYR A 98 -2.14 -5.33 -10.11
N ILE A 99 -2.81 -6.27 -9.41
CA ILE A 99 -2.81 -7.69 -9.80
C ILE A 99 -3.47 -7.85 -11.18
N TRP A 100 -4.61 -7.18 -11.40
CA TRP A 100 -5.30 -7.18 -12.68
C TRP A 100 -4.43 -6.63 -13.80
N ALA A 101 -3.83 -5.47 -13.61
CA ALA A 101 -3.00 -4.84 -14.62
C ALA A 101 -1.77 -5.68 -14.99
N VAL A 102 -1.12 -6.33 -14.01
CA VAL A 102 0.01 -7.24 -14.28
C VAL A 102 -0.44 -8.47 -15.05
N ASN A 103 -1.61 -9.05 -14.72
CA ASN A 103 -2.16 -10.22 -15.40
C ASN A 103 -2.53 -9.90 -16.87
N GLU A 104 -3.10 -8.72 -17.12
CA GLU A 104 -3.42 -8.23 -18.47
C GLU A 104 -2.19 -7.73 -19.25
N GLY A 105 -1.01 -7.74 -18.64
CA GLY A 105 0.24 -7.34 -19.32
C GLY A 105 0.56 -5.85 -19.27
N TRP A 106 -0.21 -5.02 -18.51
CA TRP A 106 0.00 -3.57 -18.35
C TRP A 106 1.15 -3.22 -17.39
N ILE A 107 2.25 -3.97 -17.47
CA ILE A 107 3.39 -3.84 -16.52
C ILE A 107 4.05 -2.46 -16.61
N LEU A 108 4.11 -1.87 -17.80
CA LEU A 108 4.70 -0.54 -17.99
C LEU A 108 3.87 0.53 -17.28
N GLU A 109 2.54 0.48 -17.36
CA GLU A 109 1.68 1.41 -16.64
C GLU A 109 1.74 1.21 -15.13
N THR A 110 1.78 -0.04 -14.65
CA THR A 110 1.97 -0.28 -13.20
C THR A 110 3.29 0.28 -12.71
N SER A 111 4.36 0.14 -13.48
CA SER A 111 5.67 0.72 -13.16
C SER A 111 5.63 2.24 -13.14
N LEU A 112 4.97 2.87 -14.12
CA LEU A 112 4.78 4.32 -14.16
C LEU A 112 4.02 4.81 -12.91
N GLY A 113 3.03 4.06 -12.43
CA GLY A 113 2.33 4.37 -11.19
C GLY A 113 3.26 4.53 -10.00
N TYR A 114 4.28 3.71 -9.88
CA TYR A 114 5.29 3.82 -8.82
C TYR A 114 6.20 5.05 -8.97
N PHE A 115 6.43 5.53 -10.20
CA PHE A 115 7.15 6.81 -10.42
C PHE A 115 6.28 8.03 -10.14
N ILE A 116 4.98 7.94 -10.42
CA ILE A 116 4.02 9.02 -10.14
C ILE A 116 3.72 9.10 -8.64
N ASN A 117 3.66 7.97 -7.93
CA ASN A 117 3.28 7.90 -6.53
C ASN A 117 4.10 8.84 -5.60
N PRO A 118 5.45 8.90 -5.65
CA PRO A 118 6.21 9.87 -4.85
C PRO A 118 5.83 11.31 -5.12
N LEU A 119 5.54 11.67 -6.39
CA LEU A 119 5.13 13.03 -6.76
C LEU A 119 3.78 13.39 -6.14
N VAL A 120 2.80 12.48 -6.22
CA VAL A 120 1.47 12.66 -5.62
C VAL A 120 1.58 12.71 -4.10
N ASN A 121 2.39 11.84 -3.48
CA ASN A 121 2.64 11.85 -2.04
C ASN A 121 3.19 13.19 -1.56
N VAL A 122 4.16 13.74 -2.29
CA VAL A 122 4.75 15.05 -1.98
C VAL A 122 3.72 16.16 -2.13
N MET A 123 2.93 16.15 -3.21
CA MET A 123 1.86 17.14 -3.40
C MET A 123 0.84 17.09 -2.26
N LEU A 124 0.42 15.88 -1.87
CA LEU A 124 -0.50 15.70 -0.73
C LEU A 124 0.15 16.09 0.60
N GLY A 125 1.44 15.82 0.79
CA GLY A 125 2.21 16.25 1.95
C GLY A 125 2.22 17.77 2.10
N MET A 126 2.45 18.50 1.01
CA MET A 126 2.37 19.96 0.99
C MET A 126 0.96 20.47 1.28
N LEU A 127 -0.06 19.88 0.65
CA LEU A 127 -1.44 20.35 0.75
C LEU A 127 -2.06 20.04 2.13
N VAL A 128 -1.86 18.83 2.65
CA VAL A 128 -2.51 18.36 3.87
C VAL A 128 -1.70 18.72 5.11
N PHE A 129 -0.38 18.48 5.08
CA PHE A 129 0.50 18.66 6.23
C PHE A 129 1.29 19.96 6.20
N ARG A 130 1.15 20.77 5.11
CA ARG A 130 1.87 22.04 4.90
C ARG A 130 3.39 21.87 5.01
N GLU A 131 3.90 20.72 4.56
CA GLU A 131 5.33 20.45 4.53
C GLU A 131 6.02 21.39 3.55
N ARG A 132 7.24 21.84 3.92
CA ARG A 132 8.06 22.71 3.07
C ARG A 132 9.29 21.93 2.62
N PHE A 133 9.64 22.06 1.36
CA PHE A 133 10.81 21.42 0.80
C PHE A 133 11.99 22.38 0.71
N ASN A 134 13.17 21.85 0.88
CA ASN A 134 14.39 22.56 0.58
C ASN A 134 14.61 22.60 -0.95
N LEU A 135 15.58 23.42 -1.39
CA LEU A 135 15.88 23.61 -2.81
C LEU A 135 16.22 22.28 -3.51
N TRP A 136 16.99 21.41 -2.87
CA TRP A 136 17.41 20.13 -3.45
C TRP A 136 16.25 19.15 -3.63
N GLN A 137 15.36 19.10 -2.66
CA GLN A 137 14.12 18.30 -2.74
C GLN A 137 13.21 18.84 -3.87
N SER A 138 13.05 20.15 -3.98
CA SER A 138 12.27 20.75 -5.06
C SER A 138 12.86 20.47 -6.44
N LEU A 139 14.19 20.50 -6.56
CA LEU A 139 14.87 20.18 -7.81
C LEU A 139 14.70 18.70 -8.19
N ALA A 140 14.84 17.78 -7.22
CA ALA A 140 14.61 16.36 -7.43
C ALA A 140 13.17 16.07 -7.87
N LEU A 141 12.18 16.75 -7.27
CA LEU A 141 10.78 16.67 -7.66
C LEU A 141 10.55 17.15 -9.10
N LEU A 142 11.15 18.30 -9.45
CA LEU A 142 11.04 18.85 -10.79
C LEU A 142 11.61 17.87 -11.84
N LEU A 143 12.77 17.28 -11.55
CA LEU A 143 13.38 16.27 -12.43
C LEU A 143 12.50 15.03 -12.57
N ALA A 144 11.92 14.53 -11.48
CA ALA A 144 11.00 13.40 -11.52
C ALA A 144 9.73 13.74 -12.30
N PHE A 145 9.18 14.93 -12.13
CA PHE A 145 8.03 15.42 -12.88
C PHE A 145 8.34 15.53 -14.39
N CYS A 146 9.49 16.07 -14.77
CA CYS A 146 9.93 16.09 -16.17
C CYS A 146 10.07 14.69 -16.75
N GLY A 147 10.57 13.73 -15.97
CA GLY A 147 10.65 12.32 -16.37
C GLY A 147 9.26 11.71 -16.66
N VAL A 148 8.29 11.98 -15.80
CA VAL A 148 6.89 11.55 -16.00
C VAL A 148 6.30 12.21 -17.25
N LEU A 149 6.50 13.51 -17.44
CA LEU A 149 6.02 14.22 -18.64
C LEU A 149 6.64 13.66 -19.93
N ASN A 150 7.94 13.37 -19.93
CA ASN A 150 8.61 12.75 -21.07
C ASN A 150 8.01 11.37 -21.40
N TYR A 151 7.74 10.57 -20.39
CA TYR A 151 7.07 9.28 -20.56
C TYR A 151 5.66 9.45 -21.16
N LEU A 152 4.85 10.36 -20.63
CA LEU A 152 3.50 10.65 -21.13
C LEU A 152 3.49 11.11 -22.58
N TYR A 153 4.46 11.94 -22.94
CA TYR A 153 4.61 12.41 -24.33
C TYR A 153 4.90 11.28 -25.30
N GLY A 154 5.72 10.29 -24.90
CA GLY A 154 6.04 9.11 -25.71
C GLY A 154 4.93 8.05 -25.76
N PHE A 155 4.06 8.00 -24.74
CA PHE A 155 3.01 6.99 -24.60
C PHE A 155 1.75 7.33 -25.42
N GLY A 156 1.47 8.62 -25.63
CA GLY A 156 0.38 9.13 -26.49
C GLY A 156 -1.04 8.98 -25.90
N GLU A 157 -1.22 8.26 -24.81
CA GLU A 157 -2.50 8.04 -24.12
C GLU A 157 -2.39 8.35 -22.63
N LEU A 158 -3.53 8.63 -21.99
CA LEU A 158 -3.57 8.88 -20.57
C LEU A 158 -3.44 7.56 -19.79
N PRO A 159 -2.41 7.38 -18.93
CA PRO A 159 -2.16 6.12 -18.23
C PRO A 159 -3.07 5.99 -17.00
N TRP A 160 -4.31 5.59 -17.21
CA TRP A 160 -5.34 5.50 -16.17
C TRP A 160 -4.96 4.54 -15.04
N ILE A 161 -4.30 3.43 -15.37
CA ILE A 161 -3.84 2.44 -14.39
C ILE A 161 -2.80 3.08 -13.47
N ALA A 162 -1.80 3.77 -14.05
CA ALA A 162 -0.76 4.45 -13.29
C ALA A 162 -1.33 5.53 -12.36
N LEU A 163 -2.28 6.34 -12.86
CA LEU A 163 -2.95 7.37 -12.07
C LEU A 163 -3.83 6.76 -10.96
N GLY A 164 -4.55 5.67 -11.26
CA GLY A 164 -5.35 4.95 -10.28
C GLY A 164 -4.50 4.36 -9.14
N LEU A 165 -3.37 3.73 -9.49
CA LEU A 165 -2.43 3.18 -8.51
C LEU A 165 -1.79 4.28 -7.66
N ALA A 166 -1.26 5.32 -8.29
CA ALA A 166 -0.63 6.43 -7.57
C ALA A 166 -1.63 7.18 -6.68
N GLY A 167 -2.84 7.47 -7.19
CA GLY A 167 -3.86 8.18 -6.44
C GLY A 167 -4.37 7.40 -5.23
N THR A 168 -4.76 6.14 -5.42
CA THR A 168 -5.26 5.30 -4.33
C THR A 168 -4.21 5.09 -3.24
N PHE A 169 -2.95 4.83 -3.63
CA PHE A 169 -1.89 4.58 -2.66
C PHE A 169 -1.42 5.85 -1.96
N SER A 170 -1.43 7.00 -2.64
CA SER A 170 -1.06 8.29 -2.02
C SER A 170 -2.12 8.76 -1.02
N VAL A 171 -3.42 8.64 -1.37
CA VAL A 171 -4.50 8.94 -0.42
C VAL A 171 -4.46 7.99 0.77
N TYR A 172 -4.23 6.69 0.52
CA TYR A 172 -3.99 5.71 1.58
C TYR A 172 -2.86 6.16 2.52
N GLY A 173 -1.72 6.56 1.99
CA GLY A 173 -0.56 7.03 2.77
C GLY A 173 -0.89 8.23 3.67
N VAL A 174 -1.62 9.21 3.15
CA VAL A 174 -2.09 10.37 3.94
C VAL A 174 -3.01 9.94 5.08
N LEU A 175 -4.01 9.09 4.79
CA LEU A 175 -4.94 8.62 5.80
C LEU A 175 -4.24 7.75 6.87
N ARG A 176 -3.26 6.95 6.48
CA ARG A 176 -2.42 6.18 7.42
C ARG A 176 -1.60 7.09 8.33
N LYS A 177 -1.05 8.18 7.81
CA LYS A 177 -0.33 9.18 8.62
C LYS A 177 -1.28 9.87 9.61
N ILE A 178 -2.51 10.16 9.20
CA ILE A 178 -3.55 10.74 10.09
C ILE A 178 -4.00 9.74 11.15
N ALA A 179 -4.09 8.45 10.81
CA ALA A 179 -4.53 7.41 11.73
C ALA A 179 -3.57 7.19 12.90
N ASP A 180 -2.28 7.49 12.70
CA ASP A 180 -1.21 7.32 13.71
C ASP A 180 -1.22 5.91 14.34
N VAL A 181 -1.43 4.89 13.52
CA VAL A 181 -1.45 3.48 13.93
C VAL A 181 -0.22 2.79 13.35
N GLY A 182 0.54 2.10 14.17
CA GLY A 182 1.75 1.41 13.75
C GLY A 182 1.52 0.46 12.57
N PRO A 183 2.54 0.24 11.71
CA PRO A 183 2.38 -0.49 10.44
C PRO A 183 1.82 -1.90 10.61
N LEU A 184 2.31 -2.66 11.59
CA LEU A 184 1.87 -4.03 11.84
C LEU A 184 0.39 -4.09 12.22
N ILE A 185 -0.02 -3.29 13.20
CA ILE A 185 -1.40 -3.29 13.70
C ILE A 185 -2.36 -2.75 12.66
N GLY A 186 -1.97 -1.69 11.96
CA GLY A 186 -2.80 -1.11 10.90
C GLY A 186 -3.02 -2.07 9.74
N LEU A 187 -1.96 -2.70 9.22
CA LEU A 187 -2.11 -3.67 8.12
C LEU A 187 -2.93 -4.89 8.57
N THR A 188 -2.77 -5.35 9.82
CA THR A 188 -3.59 -6.44 10.36
C THR A 188 -5.07 -6.06 10.41
N MET A 189 -5.39 -4.85 10.88
CA MET A 189 -6.78 -4.38 10.93
C MET A 189 -7.34 -4.22 9.51
N GLU A 190 -6.60 -3.63 8.59
CA GLU A 190 -7.01 -3.44 7.20
C GLU A 190 -7.30 -4.76 6.50
N THR A 191 -6.43 -5.75 6.65
CA THR A 191 -6.66 -7.08 6.07
C THR A 191 -7.83 -7.80 6.73
N LEU A 192 -8.02 -7.70 8.05
CA LEU A 192 -9.20 -8.24 8.76
C LEU A 192 -10.50 -7.64 8.25
N ILE A 193 -10.53 -6.34 8.02
CA ILE A 193 -11.72 -5.63 7.48
C ILE A 193 -12.04 -6.13 6.06
N LEU A 194 -11.04 -6.50 5.26
CA LEU A 194 -11.25 -7.00 3.90
C LEU A 194 -11.71 -8.47 3.85
N VAL A 195 -11.54 -9.24 4.92
CA VAL A 195 -11.94 -10.68 4.93
C VAL A 195 -13.39 -10.91 4.53
N PRO A 196 -14.41 -10.21 5.08
CA PRO A 196 -15.80 -10.44 4.67
C PRO A 196 -16.01 -10.25 3.17
N ALA A 197 -15.42 -9.19 2.59
CA ALA A 197 -15.49 -8.93 1.15
C ALA A 197 -14.73 -9.99 0.33
N ALA A 198 -13.62 -10.52 0.85
CA ALA A 198 -12.85 -11.57 0.20
C ALA A 198 -13.57 -12.93 0.22
N LEU A 199 -14.40 -13.21 1.21
CA LEU A 199 -15.14 -14.48 1.31
C LEU A 199 -16.37 -14.52 0.39
N LEU A 200 -16.91 -13.39 -0.04
CA LEU A 200 -18.07 -13.34 -0.93
C LEU A 200 -17.83 -14.06 -2.28
N PRO A 201 -16.75 -13.80 -3.02
CA PRO A 201 -16.48 -14.51 -4.28
C PRO A 201 -16.28 -16.02 -4.09
N VAL A 202 -15.63 -16.43 -2.99
CA VAL A 202 -15.37 -17.84 -2.68
C VAL A 202 -16.68 -18.62 -2.54
N SER A 203 -17.69 -18.03 -1.90
CA SER A 203 -18.99 -18.68 -1.73
C SER A 203 -19.73 -18.90 -3.05
N TYR A 204 -19.55 -17.99 -4.03
CA TYR A 204 -20.20 -18.13 -5.35
C TYR A 204 -19.46 -19.15 -6.25
N THR A 205 -18.16 -19.23 -6.20
CA THR A 205 -17.38 -20.19 -7.03
C THR A 205 -17.53 -21.64 -6.57
N HIS A 206 -17.75 -21.88 -5.27
CA HIS A 206 -17.98 -23.23 -4.74
C HIS A 206 -19.44 -23.68 -4.80
N LEU A 207 -20.41 -22.79 -5.04
CA LEU A 207 -21.83 -23.15 -5.20
C LEU A 207 -22.22 -23.45 -6.65
N THR A 208 -21.32 -23.22 -7.60
CA THR A 208 -21.56 -23.45 -9.05
C THR A 208 -20.76 -24.64 -9.63
N LEU A 209 -20.15 -25.43 -8.76
CA LEU A 209 -19.58 -26.75 -9.07
C LEU A 209 -20.48 -27.84 -8.50
#